data_2d204423c6a28c558e688d5868441aa7
#
_entry.id   2d204423c6a28c558e688d5868441aa7
#
_cell.length_a   1.000
_cell.length_b   1.000
_cell.length_c   1.000
_cell.angle_alpha   90.00
_cell.angle_beta   90.00
_cell.angle_gamma   90.00
#
_symmetry.space_group_name_H-M   'P 1'
#
loop_
_entity.id
_entity.type
_entity.pdbx_description
1 polymer ?
#
loop_
_entity_poly.entity_id
_entity_poly.type
_entity_poly.pdbx_seq_one_letter_code
_entity_poly.pdbx_strand_id
1 'polypeptide(L)'
;FYSNAGIMYVPFSKTKEGLESTLATNYFGSTYLTLMMLDLMKNVSSSRIVQISSIAMYFIKEMRYEGLEDESIYSPWTWYNYSNLYRTMFSFELDKKITNFETDVVVAHPGVTRSRLYRRSNPSLSYKIIDKFKTNVSTGVAPVIEASTAAELEKERVYAPKIIHQYGKP
;
A
#
# COMPACT_ATOMS: atom_id res chain seq x y z
N PHE A 1 13.09 2.64 -5.87
CA PHE A 1 12.54 3.21 -4.62
C PHE A 1 11.41 2.33 -4.11
N TYR A 2 11.40 2.02 -2.80
CA TYR A 2 10.33 1.26 -2.15
C TYR A 2 9.55 2.16 -1.21
N SER A 3 8.29 2.46 -1.53
CA SER A 3 7.37 3.17 -0.66
C SER A 3 6.66 2.17 0.26
N ASN A 4 7.31 1.86 1.38
CA ASN A 4 6.89 0.77 2.28
C ASN A 4 6.29 1.24 3.60
N ALA A 5 6.59 2.47 4.06
CA ALA A 5 6.11 2.95 5.34
C ALA A 5 4.59 2.91 5.46
N GLY A 6 4.10 2.50 6.64
CA GLY A 6 2.67 2.43 6.89
C GLY A 6 2.34 2.09 8.35
N ILE A 7 1.13 2.45 8.75
CA ILE A 7 0.53 2.16 10.04
C ILE A 7 -0.83 1.49 9.86
N MET A 8 -1.28 0.75 10.87
CA MET A 8 -2.53 0.01 10.83
C MET A 8 -3.14 -0.07 12.23
N TYR A 9 -4.47 -0.03 12.32
CA TYR A 9 -5.23 -0.15 13.57
C TYR A 9 -4.81 0.85 14.66
N VAL A 10 -4.52 2.08 14.28
CA VAL A 10 -4.25 3.15 15.23
C VAL A 10 -5.55 3.81 15.69
N PRO A 11 -5.62 4.37 16.92
CA PRO A 11 -6.73 5.22 17.33
C PRO A 11 -6.85 6.44 16.41
N PHE A 12 -8.06 7.01 16.32
CA PHE A 12 -8.25 8.27 15.61
C PHE A 12 -7.32 9.35 16.15
N SER A 13 -6.63 10.00 15.26
CA SER A 13 -5.85 11.20 15.54
C SER A 13 -5.62 11.97 14.24
N LYS A 14 -5.38 13.27 14.37
CA LYS A 14 -5.07 14.17 13.24
C LYS A 14 -3.64 14.64 13.29
N THR A 15 -3.07 14.88 12.13
CA THR A 15 -1.81 15.62 11.98
C THR A 15 -2.02 17.10 12.26
N LYS A 16 -0.95 17.88 12.24
CA LYS A 16 -1.02 19.36 12.37
C LYS A 16 -1.79 19.99 11.21
N GLU A 17 -1.78 19.35 10.05
CA GLU A 17 -2.49 19.76 8.84
C GLU A 17 -3.97 19.34 8.84
N GLY A 18 -4.45 18.67 9.89
CA GLY A 18 -5.83 18.22 10.02
C GLY A 18 -6.17 16.89 9.34
N LEU A 19 -5.19 16.21 8.77
CA LEU A 19 -5.39 14.91 8.10
C LEU A 19 -5.47 13.77 9.13
N GLU A 20 -6.36 12.80 8.91
CA GLU A 20 -6.38 11.59 9.75
C GLU A 20 -5.05 10.82 9.58
N SER A 21 -4.52 10.29 10.68
CA SER A 21 -3.14 9.78 10.77
C SER A 21 -2.83 8.59 9.90
N THR A 22 -3.80 7.68 9.67
CA THR A 22 -3.59 6.52 8.78
C THR A 22 -3.51 6.96 7.33
N LEU A 23 -4.42 7.83 6.91
CA LEU A 23 -4.40 8.41 5.57
C LEU A 23 -3.17 9.31 5.38
N ALA A 24 -2.85 10.13 6.38
CA ALA A 24 -1.67 10.99 6.34
C ALA A 24 -0.38 10.18 6.13
N THR A 25 -0.21 9.08 6.85
CA THR A 25 1.01 8.25 6.77
C THR A 25 1.02 7.38 5.52
N ASN A 26 -0.07 6.62 5.29
CA ASN A 26 -0.06 5.55 4.28
C ASN A 26 -0.30 6.08 2.87
N TYR A 27 -1.05 7.16 2.72
CA TYR A 27 -1.42 7.71 1.42
C TYR A 27 -0.75 9.06 1.16
N PHE A 28 -1.08 10.11 1.87
CA PHE A 28 -0.57 11.46 1.56
C PHE A 28 0.95 11.56 1.69
N GLY A 29 1.54 11.07 2.77
CA GLY A 29 2.99 11.10 2.97
C GLY A 29 3.72 10.20 1.98
N SER A 30 3.17 9.03 1.71
CA SER A 30 3.68 8.10 0.69
C SER A 30 3.64 8.71 -0.72
N THR A 31 2.53 9.34 -1.08
CA THR A 31 2.34 10.05 -2.36
C THR A 31 3.32 11.20 -2.50
N TYR A 32 3.39 12.06 -1.49
CA TYR A 32 4.29 13.21 -1.49
C TYR A 32 5.76 12.78 -1.64
N LEU A 33 6.20 11.81 -0.84
CA LEU A 33 7.56 11.28 -0.94
C LEU A 33 7.83 10.65 -2.31
N THR A 34 6.85 9.94 -2.87
CA THR A 34 6.96 9.34 -4.21
C THR A 34 7.18 10.40 -5.28
N LEU A 35 6.44 11.51 -5.24
CA LEU A 35 6.59 12.61 -6.19
C LEU A 35 7.96 13.29 -6.04
N MET A 36 8.46 13.48 -4.83
CA MET A 36 9.82 13.99 -4.61
C MET A 36 10.90 13.04 -5.14
N MET A 37 10.73 11.74 -4.92
CA MET A 37 11.68 10.73 -5.44
C MET A 37 11.63 10.66 -6.95
N LEU A 38 10.47 10.81 -7.56
CA LEU A 38 10.32 10.81 -9.02
C LEU A 38 11.14 11.92 -9.66
N ASP A 39 11.15 13.12 -9.09
CA ASP A 39 11.96 14.23 -9.60
C ASP A 39 13.48 13.91 -9.57
N LEU A 40 13.93 13.20 -8.54
CA LEU A 40 15.31 12.73 -8.47
C LEU A 40 15.61 11.58 -9.45
N MET A 41 14.60 10.78 -9.79
CA MET A 41 14.75 9.61 -10.66
C MET A 41 14.63 9.93 -12.17
N LYS A 42 14.16 11.10 -12.54
CA LYS A 42 13.90 11.47 -13.95
C LYS A 42 15.09 11.33 -14.90
N ASN A 43 16.31 11.34 -14.36
CA ASN A 43 17.56 11.19 -15.14
C ASN A 43 18.21 9.80 -14.93
N VAL A 44 17.51 8.86 -14.31
CA VAL A 44 18.02 7.52 -14.03
C VAL A 44 17.33 6.55 -14.96
N SER A 45 18.11 5.93 -15.86
CA SER A 45 17.60 4.90 -16.77
C SER A 45 17.14 3.65 -16.01
N SER A 46 16.07 3.04 -16.52
CA SER A 46 15.52 1.76 -16.01
C SER A 46 15.25 1.76 -14.51
N SER A 47 14.68 2.83 -14.01
CA SER A 47 14.35 2.95 -12.59
C SER A 47 12.93 2.46 -12.27
N ARG A 48 12.67 2.11 -11.00
CA ARG A 48 11.37 1.58 -10.58
C ARG A 48 10.95 2.08 -9.20
N ILE A 49 9.68 2.46 -9.10
CA ILE A 49 9.00 2.79 -7.85
C ILE A 49 8.08 1.63 -7.50
N VAL A 50 8.32 1.00 -6.37
CA VAL A 50 7.47 -0.08 -5.85
C VAL A 50 6.65 0.43 -4.69
N GLN A 51 5.35 0.54 -4.89
CA GLN A 51 4.40 0.93 -3.85
C GLN A 51 3.90 -0.31 -3.10
N ILE A 52 4.07 -0.33 -1.78
CA ILE A 52 3.59 -1.44 -0.96
C ILE A 52 2.16 -1.16 -0.51
N SER A 53 1.23 -1.92 -1.05
CA SER A 53 -0.19 -1.87 -0.72
C SER A 53 -0.62 -3.07 0.15
N SER A 54 -1.90 -3.32 0.25
CA SER A 54 -2.48 -4.43 1.01
C SER A 54 -3.70 -4.99 0.30
N ILE A 55 -3.94 -6.30 0.47
CA ILE A 55 -5.21 -6.93 0.13
C ILE A 55 -6.41 -6.20 0.74
N ALA A 56 -6.20 -5.49 1.81
CA ALA A 56 -7.23 -4.72 2.53
C ALA A 56 -8.00 -3.75 1.60
N MET A 57 -7.38 -3.27 0.52
CA MET A 57 -8.01 -2.38 -0.47
C MET A 57 -9.25 -3.01 -1.13
N TYR A 58 -9.30 -4.34 -1.29
CA TYR A 58 -10.43 -5.03 -1.92
C TYR A 58 -11.68 -5.13 -1.05
N PHE A 59 -11.59 -4.76 0.24
CA PHE A 59 -12.75 -4.72 1.15
C PHE A 59 -13.54 -3.41 1.06
N ILE A 60 -13.06 -2.43 0.31
CA ILE A 60 -13.80 -1.20 0.03
C ILE A 60 -14.77 -1.45 -1.12
N LYS A 61 -16.05 -1.25 -0.86
CA LYS A 61 -17.14 -1.39 -1.85
C LYS A 61 -17.51 -0.06 -2.50
N GLU A 62 -17.37 1.03 -1.75
CA GLU A 62 -17.74 2.38 -2.18
C GLU A 62 -16.62 3.35 -1.87
N MET A 63 -16.30 4.21 -2.82
CA MET A 63 -15.31 5.26 -2.65
C MET A 63 -15.88 6.37 -1.76
N ARG A 64 -15.05 6.88 -0.87
CA ARG A 64 -15.37 8.01 -0.02
C ARG A 64 -14.35 9.13 -0.27
N TYR A 65 -14.84 10.31 -0.57
CA TYR A 65 -14.00 11.48 -0.83
C TYR A 65 -14.17 12.57 0.23
N GLU A 66 -15.22 12.49 1.04
CA GLU A 66 -15.57 13.47 2.06
C GLU A 66 -15.67 12.81 3.44
N GLY A 67 -15.50 13.62 4.49
CA GLY A 67 -15.59 13.17 5.88
C GLY A 67 -14.46 12.21 6.29
N LEU A 68 -13.35 12.19 5.58
CA LEU A 68 -12.20 11.34 5.92
C LEU A 68 -11.48 11.79 7.20
N GLU A 69 -11.77 13.00 7.66
CA GLU A 69 -11.27 13.62 8.89
C GLU A 69 -12.29 13.59 10.04
N ASP A 70 -13.46 12.95 9.84
CA ASP A 70 -14.54 12.87 10.81
C ASP A 70 -14.35 11.67 11.75
N GLU A 71 -14.10 11.96 13.04
CA GLU A 71 -13.94 10.95 14.08
C GLU A 71 -15.20 10.12 14.32
N SER A 72 -16.38 10.70 14.12
CA SER A 72 -17.66 10.04 14.42
C SER A 72 -17.93 8.82 13.55
N ILE A 73 -17.33 8.77 12.36
CA ILE A 73 -17.47 7.66 11.41
C ILE A 73 -16.17 6.85 11.26
N TYR A 74 -15.15 7.18 12.06
CA TYR A 74 -13.85 6.54 11.97
C TYR A 74 -13.89 5.05 12.31
N SER A 75 -13.27 4.27 11.47
CA SER A 75 -12.96 2.86 11.72
C SER A 75 -11.51 2.57 11.38
N PRO A 76 -10.68 2.13 12.32
CA PRO A 76 -9.25 1.86 12.06
C PRO A 76 -9.02 0.89 10.91
N TRP A 77 -9.90 -0.11 10.76
CA TRP A 77 -9.86 -1.05 9.65
C TRP A 77 -10.24 -0.41 8.33
N THR A 78 -11.35 0.32 8.30
CA THR A 78 -11.88 0.95 7.09
C THR A 78 -10.91 2.02 6.56
N TRP A 79 -10.33 2.85 7.44
CA TRP A 79 -9.35 3.87 7.03
C TRP A 79 -8.04 3.26 6.53
N TYR A 80 -7.61 2.16 7.13
CA TYR A 80 -6.49 1.39 6.59
C TYR A 80 -6.80 0.85 5.17
N ASN A 81 -8.01 0.34 4.94
CA ASN A 81 -8.43 -0.13 3.63
C ASN A 81 -8.45 1.01 2.60
N TYR A 82 -9.04 2.17 2.94
CA TYR A 82 -9.01 3.36 2.09
C TYR A 82 -7.59 3.80 1.77
N SER A 83 -6.72 3.87 2.76
CA SER A 83 -5.34 4.33 2.56
C SER A 83 -4.59 3.47 1.53
N ASN A 84 -4.81 2.16 1.53
CA ASN A 84 -4.20 1.24 0.56
C ASN A 84 -4.86 1.33 -0.81
N LEU A 85 -6.19 1.51 -0.88
CA LEU A 85 -6.89 1.71 -2.14
C LEU A 85 -6.43 2.99 -2.83
N TYR A 86 -6.40 4.12 -2.13
CA TYR A 86 -5.96 5.41 -2.69
C TYR A 86 -4.50 5.37 -3.14
N ARG A 87 -3.62 4.73 -2.35
CA ARG A 87 -2.21 4.52 -2.74
C ARG A 87 -2.12 3.72 -4.04
N THR A 88 -2.90 2.67 -4.19
CA THR A 88 -2.90 1.83 -5.41
C THR A 88 -3.41 2.60 -6.61
N MET A 89 -4.53 3.32 -6.47
CA MET A 89 -5.07 4.16 -7.54
C MET A 89 -4.10 5.26 -7.96
N PHE A 90 -3.49 5.95 -6.99
CA PHE A 90 -2.45 6.94 -7.25
C PHE A 90 -1.30 6.33 -8.06
N SER A 91 -0.85 5.12 -7.70
CA SER A 91 0.27 4.47 -8.37
C SER A 91 -0.02 4.16 -9.83
N PHE A 92 -1.21 3.64 -10.12
CA PHE A 92 -1.63 3.36 -11.50
C PHE A 92 -1.78 4.64 -12.33
N GLU A 93 -2.35 5.70 -11.75
CA GLU A 93 -2.46 6.98 -12.44
C GLU A 93 -1.09 7.65 -12.64
N LEU A 94 -0.19 7.52 -11.68
CA LEU A 94 1.17 8.02 -11.83
C LEU A 94 1.90 7.31 -12.97
N ASP A 95 1.86 5.98 -13.02
CA ASP A 95 2.50 5.19 -14.08
C ASP A 95 2.03 5.61 -15.49
N LYS A 96 0.73 5.90 -15.64
CA LYS A 96 0.16 6.42 -16.90
C LYS A 96 0.66 7.82 -17.27
N LYS A 97 0.94 8.65 -16.27
CA LYS A 97 1.28 10.08 -16.49
C LYS A 97 2.76 10.34 -16.70
N ILE A 98 3.64 9.44 -16.24
CA ILE A 98 5.10 9.61 -16.31
C ILE A 98 5.73 9.01 -17.56
N THR A 99 5.05 9.05 -18.70
CA THR A 99 5.50 8.45 -19.97
C THR A 99 6.83 9.00 -20.50
N ASN A 100 7.26 10.16 -20.02
CA ASN A 100 8.54 10.78 -20.39
C ASN A 100 9.70 10.36 -19.48
N PHE A 101 9.46 9.46 -18.53
CA PHE A 101 10.48 8.95 -17.61
C PHE A 101 10.77 7.49 -17.93
N GLU A 102 12.03 7.08 -17.83
CA GLU A 102 12.41 5.66 -17.84
C GLU A 102 12.19 5.02 -16.46
N THR A 103 11.05 5.34 -15.84
CA THR A 103 10.67 4.90 -14.49
C THR A 103 9.32 4.20 -14.55
N ASP A 104 9.26 2.98 -14.09
CA ASP A 104 8.00 2.25 -13.91
C ASP A 104 7.46 2.47 -12.50
N VAL A 105 6.13 2.53 -12.36
CA VAL A 105 5.48 2.50 -11.05
C VAL A 105 4.67 1.20 -10.93
N VAL A 106 5.03 0.39 -9.96
CA VAL A 106 4.38 -0.90 -9.73
C VAL A 106 3.85 -1.00 -8.31
N VAL A 107 2.80 -1.80 -8.13
CA VAL A 107 2.18 -2.04 -6.84
C VAL A 107 2.40 -3.48 -6.43
N ALA A 108 2.82 -3.71 -5.20
CA ALA A 108 2.93 -5.03 -4.63
C ALA A 108 2.27 -5.09 -3.24
N HIS A 109 1.75 -6.25 -2.86
CA HIS A 109 1.35 -6.49 -1.49
C HIS A 109 1.92 -7.82 -0.97
N PRO A 110 2.43 -7.83 0.28
CA PRO A 110 3.13 -8.98 0.84
C PRO A 110 2.19 -10.09 1.34
N GLY A 111 0.88 -9.97 1.16
CA GLY A 111 -0.08 -10.82 1.85
C GLY A 111 -0.15 -10.52 3.35
N VAL A 112 -0.61 -11.50 4.12
CA VAL A 112 -0.69 -11.38 5.58
C VAL A 112 0.61 -11.94 6.18
N THR A 113 1.55 -11.06 6.53
CA THR A 113 2.88 -11.43 7.03
C THR A 113 3.05 -11.15 8.51
N ARG A 114 3.93 -11.90 9.17
CA ARG A 114 4.33 -11.68 10.57
C ARG A 114 5.29 -10.49 10.67
N SER A 115 4.74 -9.27 10.59
CA SER A 115 5.49 -8.02 10.67
C SER A 115 5.16 -7.21 11.92
N ARG A 116 5.90 -6.12 12.14
CA ARG A 116 5.64 -5.18 13.24
C ARG A 116 4.41 -4.31 13.03
N LEU A 117 3.82 -4.31 11.85
CA LEU A 117 2.62 -3.53 11.50
C LEU A 117 1.46 -3.78 12.48
N TYR A 118 1.33 -5.04 12.95
CA TYR A 118 0.26 -5.47 13.87
C TYR A 118 0.54 -5.24 15.35
N ARG A 119 1.70 -4.73 15.75
CA ARG A 119 2.09 -4.63 17.18
C ARG A 119 1.30 -3.59 17.96
N ARG A 120 0.63 -2.65 17.30
CA ARG A 120 -0.15 -1.58 17.94
C ARG A 120 -1.62 -1.88 18.08
N SER A 121 -2.10 -2.98 17.54
CA SER A 121 -3.49 -3.39 17.61
C SER A 121 -3.75 -4.26 18.84
N ASN A 122 -4.81 -3.94 19.58
CA ASN A 122 -5.31 -4.83 20.62
C ASN A 122 -5.95 -6.06 19.93
N PRO A 123 -5.48 -7.29 20.14
CA PRO A 123 -5.89 -8.43 19.33
C PRO A 123 -7.34 -8.83 19.61
N SER A 124 -8.24 -8.53 18.67
CA SER A 124 -9.60 -9.08 18.66
C SER A 124 -9.57 -10.58 18.34
N LEU A 125 -10.68 -11.29 18.59
CA LEU A 125 -10.80 -12.73 18.30
C LEU A 125 -10.54 -13.02 16.80
N SER A 126 -10.97 -12.15 15.90
CA SER A 126 -10.70 -12.21 14.46
C SER A 126 -9.20 -12.14 14.13
N TYR A 127 -8.43 -11.39 14.91
CA TYR A 127 -6.98 -11.32 14.77
C TYR A 127 -6.29 -12.66 15.06
N LYS A 128 -6.76 -13.42 16.06
CA LYS A 128 -6.21 -14.74 16.41
C LYS A 128 -6.41 -15.75 15.27
N ILE A 129 -7.50 -15.63 14.53
CA ILE A 129 -7.75 -16.47 13.35
C ILE A 129 -6.80 -16.09 12.21
N ILE A 130 -6.66 -14.79 11.91
CA ILE A 130 -5.75 -14.29 10.89
C ILE A 130 -4.29 -14.64 11.21
N ASP A 131 -3.92 -14.67 12.50
CA ASP A 131 -2.56 -14.97 12.95
C ASP A 131 -2.09 -16.38 12.53
N LYS A 132 -3.00 -17.35 12.45
CA LYS A 132 -2.70 -18.72 11.98
C LYS A 132 -2.33 -18.78 10.49
N PHE A 133 -2.78 -17.80 9.69
CA PHE A 133 -2.54 -17.75 8.25
C PHE A 133 -1.39 -16.82 7.86
N LYS A 134 -0.72 -16.20 8.85
CA LYS A 134 0.42 -15.32 8.57
C LYS A 134 1.61 -16.10 8.02
N THR A 135 2.10 -15.63 6.90
CA THR A 135 3.33 -16.12 6.30
C THR A 135 4.57 -15.47 6.95
N ASN A 136 5.73 -16.07 6.74
CA ASN A 136 7.00 -15.46 7.14
C ASN A 136 7.32 -14.23 6.28
N VAL A 137 8.14 -13.33 6.80
CA VAL A 137 8.56 -12.12 6.08
C VAL A 137 9.26 -12.46 4.77
N SER A 138 10.08 -13.51 4.75
CA SER A 138 10.75 -13.99 3.53
C SER A 138 9.78 -14.41 2.42
N THR A 139 8.66 -15.04 2.77
CA THR A 139 7.59 -15.36 1.81
C THR A 139 6.84 -14.11 1.37
N GLY A 140 6.56 -13.20 2.32
CA GLY A 140 5.81 -11.97 2.02
C GLY A 140 6.61 -10.96 1.18
N VAL A 141 7.93 -11.02 1.21
CA VAL A 141 8.76 -10.13 0.40
C VAL A 141 8.88 -10.59 -1.07
N ALA A 142 8.60 -11.86 -1.36
CA ALA A 142 8.76 -12.41 -2.71
C ALA A 142 8.02 -11.60 -3.80
N PRO A 143 6.71 -11.26 -3.69
CA PRO A 143 6.05 -10.45 -4.70
C PRO A 143 6.60 -9.02 -4.80
N VAL A 144 7.19 -8.49 -3.73
CA VAL A 144 7.83 -7.17 -3.74
C VAL A 144 9.14 -7.21 -4.53
N ILE A 145 9.92 -8.29 -4.35
CA ILE A 145 11.14 -8.52 -5.14
C ILE A 145 10.78 -8.73 -6.60
N GLU A 146 9.79 -9.57 -6.89
CA GLU A 146 9.30 -9.81 -8.25
C GLU A 146 8.86 -8.50 -8.92
N ALA A 147 8.02 -7.70 -8.27
CA ALA A 147 7.61 -6.39 -8.76
C ALA A 147 8.81 -5.46 -9.06
N SER A 148 9.90 -5.58 -8.29
CA SER A 148 11.08 -4.73 -8.46
C SER A 148 12.08 -5.21 -9.52
N THR A 149 12.07 -6.50 -9.86
CA THR A 149 13.12 -7.13 -10.71
C THR A 149 12.58 -7.78 -11.98
N ALA A 150 11.28 -7.93 -12.15
CA ALA A 150 10.68 -8.52 -13.34
C ALA A 150 11.14 -7.76 -14.61
N ALA A 151 11.59 -8.51 -15.61
CA ALA A 151 12.02 -7.94 -16.89
C ALA A 151 10.82 -7.37 -17.68
N GLU A 152 9.69 -8.04 -17.60
CA GLU A 152 8.44 -7.60 -18.22
C GLU A 152 7.43 -7.26 -17.11
N LEU A 153 6.79 -6.10 -17.23
CA LEU A 153 5.80 -5.62 -16.27
C LEU A 153 4.40 -5.73 -16.84
N GLU A 154 3.50 -6.26 -16.04
CA GLU A 154 2.08 -6.17 -16.33
C GLU A 154 1.56 -4.84 -15.75
N LYS A 155 1.14 -3.94 -16.64
CA LYS A 155 0.61 -2.63 -16.25
C LYS A 155 -0.73 -2.76 -15.50
N GLU A 156 -0.99 -1.83 -14.60
CA GLU A 156 -2.21 -1.80 -13.78
C GLU A 156 -2.46 -3.09 -12.96
N ARG A 157 -1.39 -3.76 -12.58
CA ARG A 157 -1.47 -5.01 -11.82
C ARG A 157 -0.82 -4.88 -10.44
N VAL A 158 -1.38 -5.64 -9.49
CA VAL A 158 -0.82 -5.75 -8.15
C VAL A 158 -0.09 -7.08 -8.03
N TYR A 159 1.21 -7.04 -7.77
CA TYR A 159 2.01 -8.22 -7.46
C TYR A 159 1.66 -8.76 -6.07
N ALA A 160 1.35 -10.04 -5.97
CA ALA A 160 0.77 -10.63 -4.76
C ALA A 160 1.22 -12.07 -4.56
N PRO A 161 1.20 -12.62 -3.33
CA PRO A 161 1.51 -14.02 -3.08
C PRO A 161 0.52 -14.96 -3.77
N LYS A 162 1.02 -16.00 -4.42
CA LYS A 162 0.21 -17.01 -5.15
C LYS A 162 -0.86 -17.72 -4.32
N ILE A 163 -0.59 -17.97 -3.05
CA ILE A 163 -1.41 -18.85 -2.18
C ILE A 163 -2.67 -18.15 -1.65
N ILE A 164 -2.63 -16.84 -1.48
CA ILE A 164 -3.74 -16.07 -0.89
C ILE A 164 -4.50 -15.28 -1.95
N HIS A 165 -3.92 -15.08 -3.11
CA HIS A 165 -4.52 -14.34 -4.21
C HIS A 165 -4.24 -14.99 -5.54
N GLN A 166 -5.28 -15.60 -6.07
CA GLN A 166 -5.40 -15.99 -7.47
C GLN A 166 -5.54 -14.76 -8.40
N TYR A 167 -5.27 -13.55 -7.91
CA TYR A 167 -5.37 -12.30 -8.65
C TYR A 167 -4.00 -11.75 -8.95
N GLY A 168 -3.38 -12.34 -9.83
CA GLY A 168 -2.12 -11.93 -10.33
C GLY A 168 -1.35 -13.17 -10.64
N LYS A 169 -1.06 -13.38 -11.91
CA LYS A 169 0.00 -14.33 -12.21
C LYS A 169 1.26 -13.82 -11.53
N PRO A 170 2.08 -14.75 -11.10
CA PRO A 170 3.46 -14.41 -10.91
C PRO A 170 3.99 -14.07 -12.23
#